data_8b060b9191212317b6397694f60f6323
#
_entry.id   8b060b9191212317b6397694f60f6323
#
_cell.length_a   1.000
_cell.length_b   1.000
_cell.length_c   1.000
_cell.angle_alpha   90.00
_cell.angle_beta   90.00
_cell.angle_gamma   90.00
#
_symmetry.space_group_name_H-M   'P 1'
#
loop_
_entity.id
_entity.type
_entity.pdbx_description
1 polymer ?
#
loop_
_entity_poly.entity_id
_entity_poly.type
_entity_poly.pdbx_seq_one_letter_code
_entity_poly.pdbx_strand_id
1 'polypeptide(L)'
;MKNKRKSIIIVVCVLVAAAIAVCAGVGYYYSRPERTAEKVLTAVFTADETEIRKRREAIDSRTFDAYIRELCDGAVTDSCIEGMIATNPLYYNATPAKVESIKLSPIDKATSDTASFQYTVVFEEGAALKEQSGHVVVKKENGKWCVSGFSVKSNEKAE
;
A
#
# COMPACT_ATOMS: atom_id res chain seq x y z
N MET A 1 54.79 4.77 -8.29
CA MET A 1 53.52 5.22 -8.86
C MET A 1 52.52 4.08 -9.17
N LYS A 2 52.93 2.86 -9.51
CA LYS A 2 52.06 1.70 -9.86
C LYS A 2 51.13 1.22 -8.70
N ASN A 3 51.58 1.28 -7.44
CA ASN A 3 50.79 0.81 -6.30
C ASN A 3 49.63 1.74 -5.92
N LYS A 4 49.79 3.07 -6.06
CA LYS A 4 48.70 4.02 -5.76
C LYS A 4 47.50 3.86 -6.72
N ARG A 5 47.74 3.59 -8.00
CA ARG A 5 46.66 3.35 -8.99
C ARG A 5 45.89 2.06 -8.68
N LYS A 6 46.58 0.98 -8.25
CA LYS A 6 45.88 -0.26 -7.86
C LYS A 6 45.01 -0.07 -6.63
N SER A 7 45.48 0.67 -5.62
CA SER A 7 44.66 0.97 -4.42
C SER A 7 43.42 1.81 -4.75
N ILE A 8 43.52 2.79 -5.63
CA ILE A 8 42.40 3.62 -6.05
C ILE A 8 41.33 2.77 -6.79
N ILE A 9 41.77 1.88 -7.69
CA ILE A 9 40.86 0.99 -8.42
C ILE A 9 40.08 0.07 -7.44
N ILE A 10 40.79 -0.50 -6.47
CA ILE A 10 40.16 -1.39 -5.47
C ILE A 10 39.10 -0.61 -4.66
N VAL A 11 39.44 0.60 -4.21
CA VAL A 11 38.49 1.44 -3.44
C VAL A 11 37.24 1.78 -4.27
N VAL A 12 37.44 2.16 -5.54
CA VAL A 12 36.30 2.44 -6.44
C VAL A 12 35.43 1.21 -6.66
N CYS A 13 36.04 0.03 -6.90
CA CYS A 13 35.27 -1.21 -7.06
C CYS A 13 34.47 -1.58 -5.82
N VAL A 14 35.03 -1.38 -4.62
CA VAL A 14 34.32 -1.63 -3.35
C VAL A 14 33.16 -0.67 -3.18
N LEU A 15 33.32 0.61 -3.47
CA LEU A 15 32.25 1.61 -3.40
C LEU A 15 31.12 1.32 -4.39
N VAL A 16 31.46 0.93 -5.61
CA VAL A 16 30.45 0.55 -6.63
C VAL A 16 29.69 -0.71 -6.20
N ALA A 17 30.39 -1.73 -5.69
CA ALA A 17 29.75 -2.94 -5.19
C ALA A 17 28.82 -2.66 -3.98
N ALA A 18 29.25 -1.79 -3.06
CA ALA A 18 28.43 -1.35 -1.94
C ALA A 18 27.17 -0.59 -2.40
N ALA A 19 27.32 0.32 -3.37
CA ALA A 19 26.19 1.05 -3.95
C ALA A 19 25.18 0.11 -4.64
N ILE A 20 25.65 -0.87 -5.39
CA ILE A 20 24.81 -1.90 -6.03
C ILE A 20 24.08 -2.72 -4.97
N ALA A 21 24.77 -3.16 -3.90
CA ALA A 21 24.15 -3.93 -2.81
C ALA A 21 23.08 -3.13 -2.08
N VAL A 22 23.29 -1.84 -1.83
CA VAL A 22 22.30 -0.94 -1.23
C VAL A 22 21.09 -0.77 -2.17
N CYS A 23 21.33 -0.51 -3.46
CA CYS A 23 20.23 -0.37 -4.44
C CYS A 23 19.41 -1.67 -4.57
N ALA A 24 20.08 -2.83 -4.61
CA ALA A 24 19.42 -4.13 -4.66
C ALA A 24 18.63 -4.42 -3.37
N GLY A 25 19.19 -4.10 -2.21
CA GLY A 25 18.53 -4.23 -0.91
C GLY A 25 17.29 -3.34 -0.78
N VAL A 26 17.40 -2.08 -1.21
CA VAL A 26 16.28 -1.13 -1.25
C VAL A 26 15.22 -1.61 -2.25
N GLY A 27 15.61 -2.02 -3.47
CA GLY A 27 14.67 -2.55 -4.46
C GLY A 27 13.95 -3.80 -3.97
N TYR A 28 14.66 -4.72 -3.30
CA TYR A 28 14.06 -5.92 -2.69
C TYR A 28 13.10 -5.57 -1.55
N TYR A 29 13.44 -4.59 -0.72
CA TYR A 29 12.60 -4.12 0.38
C TYR A 29 11.27 -3.53 -0.11
N TYR A 30 11.33 -2.68 -1.16
CA TYR A 30 10.12 -2.07 -1.73
C TYR A 30 9.32 -3.01 -2.65
N SER A 31 9.89 -4.14 -3.07
CA SER A 31 9.21 -5.12 -3.93
C SER A 31 8.46 -6.20 -3.15
N ARG A 32 8.24 -6.03 -1.85
CA ARG A 32 7.50 -7.00 -1.02
C ARG A 32 5.99 -6.77 -1.10
N PRO A 33 5.18 -7.84 -1.16
CA PRO A 33 3.72 -7.73 -1.19
C PRO A 33 3.16 -7.01 0.04
N GLU A 34 3.78 -7.19 1.23
CA GLU A 34 3.39 -6.50 2.46
C GLU A 34 3.44 -4.98 2.31
N ARG A 35 4.50 -4.46 1.66
CA ARG A 35 4.67 -3.01 1.45
C ARG A 35 3.61 -2.45 0.51
N THR A 36 3.24 -3.21 -0.51
CA THR A 36 2.15 -2.82 -1.41
C THR A 36 0.82 -2.77 -0.66
N ALA A 37 0.54 -3.78 0.16
CA ALA A 37 -0.65 -3.80 1.00
C ALA A 37 -0.67 -2.61 1.98
N GLU A 38 0.43 -2.37 2.73
CA GLU A 38 0.55 -1.24 3.65
C GLU A 38 0.33 0.10 2.95
N LYS A 39 0.95 0.30 1.77
CA LYS A 39 0.80 1.53 0.98
C LYS A 39 -0.65 1.79 0.61
N VAL A 40 -1.34 0.80 0.07
CA VAL A 40 -2.74 0.92 -0.33
C VAL A 40 -3.64 1.13 0.88
N LEU A 41 -3.46 0.37 1.96
CA LEU A 41 -4.22 0.55 3.20
C LEU A 41 -4.00 1.95 3.79
N THR A 42 -2.77 2.45 3.81
CA THR A 42 -2.48 3.82 4.26
C THR A 42 -3.25 4.84 3.40
N ALA A 43 -3.19 4.71 2.08
CA ALA A 43 -3.87 5.62 1.16
C ALA A 43 -5.40 5.59 1.35
N VAL A 44 -5.97 4.40 1.55
CA VAL A 44 -7.43 4.22 1.73
C VAL A 44 -7.92 4.80 3.07
N PHE A 45 -7.17 4.60 4.14
CA PHE A 45 -7.56 5.00 5.50
C PHE A 45 -7.03 6.37 5.93
N THR A 46 -6.31 7.08 5.06
CA THR A 46 -5.86 8.45 5.29
C THR A 46 -6.62 9.41 4.38
N ALA A 47 -7.15 10.50 4.93
CA ALA A 47 -7.74 11.58 4.16
C ALA A 47 -7.67 12.89 4.93
N ASP A 48 -7.15 13.94 4.32
CA ASP A 48 -7.33 15.30 4.76
C ASP A 48 -8.60 15.92 4.12
N GLU A 49 -8.90 17.16 4.46
CA GLU A 49 -10.06 17.87 3.91
C GLU A 49 -10.02 17.99 2.38
N THR A 50 -8.82 18.13 1.81
CA THR A 50 -8.63 18.24 0.36
C THR A 50 -8.92 16.90 -0.31
N GLU A 51 -8.46 15.80 0.30
CA GLU A 51 -8.69 14.46 -0.20
C GLU A 51 -10.15 14.04 -0.11
N ILE A 52 -10.83 14.40 0.97
CA ILE A 52 -12.28 14.20 1.14
C ILE A 52 -13.06 14.93 0.05
N ARG A 53 -12.68 16.18 -0.27
CA ARG A 53 -13.31 16.94 -1.36
C ARG A 53 -13.08 16.30 -2.71
N LYS A 54 -11.85 15.93 -3.08
CA LYS A 54 -11.54 15.23 -4.33
C LYS A 54 -12.32 13.94 -4.49
N ARG A 55 -12.43 13.17 -3.43
CA ARG A 55 -13.20 11.93 -3.38
C ARG A 55 -14.68 12.16 -3.70
N ARG A 56 -15.27 13.17 -3.08
CA ARG A 56 -16.66 13.56 -3.34
C ARG A 56 -16.86 14.00 -4.80
N GLU A 57 -15.97 14.86 -5.30
CA GLU A 57 -15.98 15.30 -6.71
C GLU A 57 -15.85 14.11 -7.68
N ALA A 58 -15.00 13.12 -7.36
CA ALA A 58 -14.83 11.92 -8.18
C ALA A 58 -16.09 11.03 -8.20
N ILE A 59 -16.80 10.94 -7.08
CA ILE A 59 -18.09 10.24 -6.99
C ILE A 59 -19.14 10.93 -7.84
N ASP A 60 -19.30 12.25 -7.68
CA ASP A 60 -20.31 13.05 -8.36
C ASP A 60 -20.07 13.08 -9.88
N SER A 61 -18.81 13.10 -10.32
CA SER A 61 -18.42 13.08 -11.72
C SER A 61 -18.31 11.69 -12.34
N ARG A 62 -18.53 10.62 -11.58
CA ARG A 62 -18.36 9.21 -11.99
C ARG A 62 -16.94 8.85 -12.45
N THR A 63 -15.93 9.48 -11.86
CA THR A 63 -14.51 9.24 -12.14
C THR A 63 -13.79 8.57 -10.95
N PHE A 64 -14.56 7.86 -10.13
CA PHE A 64 -14.06 7.29 -8.88
C PHE A 64 -12.97 6.22 -9.11
N ASP A 65 -13.03 5.47 -10.19
CA ASP A 65 -12.00 4.50 -10.59
C ASP A 65 -10.66 5.18 -10.90
N ALA A 66 -10.67 6.29 -11.62
CA ALA A 66 -9.47 7.08 -11.89
C ALA A 66 -8.91 7.68 -10.60
N TYR A 67 -9.78 8.19 -9.72
CA TYR A 67 -9.40 8.69 -8.41
C TYR A 67 -8.71 7.62 -7.55
N ILE A 68 -9.24 6.39 -7.46
CA ILE A 68 -8.62 5.30 -6.71
C ILE A 68 -7.26 4.91 -7.29
N ARG A 69 -7.11 4.88 -8.61
CA ARG A 69 -5.81 4.61 -9.25
C ARG A 69 -4.76 5.65 -8.86
N GLU A 70 -5.13 6.91 -8.90
CA GLU A 70 -4.26 8.01 -8.51
C GLU A 70 -3.91 7.92 -7.02
N LEU A 71 -4.90 7.76 -6.15
CA LEU A 71 -4.74 7.64 -4.70
C LEU A 71 -3.77 6.52 -4.31
N CYS A 72 -3.88 5.37 -4.97
CA CYS A 72 -3.05 4.20 -4.72
C CYS A 72 -1.77 4.14 -5.57
N ASP A 73 -1.46 5.19 -6.36
CA ASP A 73 -0.30 5.26 -7.26
C ASP A 73 -0.22 4.03 -8.18
N GLY A 74 -1.37 3.62 -8.75
CA GLY A 74 -1.49 2.48 -9.63
C GLY A 74 -1.24 1.10 -8.98
N ALA A 75 -1.11 1.03 -7.66
CA ALA A 75 -0.85 -0.22 -6.94
C ALA A 75 -2.12 -1.05 -6.66
N VAL A 76 -3.15 -0.89 -7.48
CA VAL A 76 -4.43 -1.62 -7.42
C VAL A 76 -4.82 -2.14 -8.79
N THR A 77 -5.47 -3.31 -8.84
CA THR A 77 -6.02 -3.86 -10.08
C THR A 77 -7.42 -3.35 -10.36
N ASP A 78 -7.90 -3.49 -11.58
CA ASP A 78 -9.26 -3.09 -11.97
C ASP A 78 -10.32 -3.83 -11.14
N SER A 79 -10.14 -5.13 -10.96
CA SER A 79 -11.05 -5.93 -10.14
C SER A 79 -11.06 -5.50 -8.67
N CYS A 80 -9.94 -4.99 -8.14
CA CYS A 80 -9.90 -4.44 -6.79
C CYS A 80 -10.67 -3.13 -6.70
N ILE A 81 -10.54 -2.27 -7.70
CA ILE A 81 -11.26 -0.99 -7.76
C ILE A 81 -12.77 -1.23 -7.80
N GLU A 82 -13.25 -2.15 -8.64
CA GLU A 82 -14.67 -2.53 -8.69
C GLU A 82 -15.15 -3.03 -7.31
N GLY A 83 -14.37 -3.86 -6.64
CA GLY A 83 -14.66 -4.31 -5.26
C GLY A 83 -14.67 -3.19 -4.25
N MET A 84 -13.73 -2.25 -4.32
CA MET A 84 -13.68 -1.07 -3.45
C MET A 84 -14.89 -0.15 -3.67
N ILE A 85 -15.35 0.02 -4.91
CA ILE A 85 -16.56 0.78 -5.24
C ILE A 85 -17.78 0.07 -4.63
N ALA A 86 -17.88 -1.25 -4.75
CA ALA A 86 -19.02 -2.01 -4.26
C ALA A 86 -19.10 -2.08 -2.73
N THR A 87 -17.98 -2.26 -2.05
CA THR A 87 -17.88 -2.33 -0.58
C THR A 87 -17.76 -0.97 0.09
N ASN A 88 -17.35 0.03 -0.69
CA ASN A 88 -17.28 1.43 -0.33
C ASN A 88 -16.58 1.78 1.00
N PRO A 89 -15.39 1.23 1.29
CA PRO A 89 -14.68 1.54 2.53
C PRO A 89 -14.29 3.02 2.61
N LEU A 90 -14.27 3.72 1.47
CA LEU A 90 -13.91 5.13 1.37
C LEU A 90 -15.08 6.09 1.62
N TYR A 91 -16.34 5.62 1.59
CA TYR A 91 -17.50 6.46 1.86
C TYR A 91 -17.62 6.85 3.34
N TYR A 92 -17.05 6.06 4.21
CA TYR A 92 -17.21 6.28 5.64
C TYR A 92 -16.37 7.42 6.20
N ASN A 93 -15.37 7.90 5.47
CA ASN A 93 -14.51 8.97 5.93
C ASN A 93 -15.01 10.33 5.44
N ALA A 94 -16.11 10.83 6.00
CA ALA A 94 -16.54 12.22 5.83
C ALA A 94 -15.72 13.20 6.70
N THR A 95 -14.91 12.67 7.61
CA THR A 95 -14.05 13.38 8.54
C THR A 95 -12.59 13.08 8.21
N PRO A 96 -11.67 14.04 8.36
CA PRO A 96 -10.26 13.80 8.21
C PRO A 96 -9.79 12.62 9.05
N ALA A 97 -9.00 11.75 8.45
CA ALA A 97 -8.50 10.54 9.06
C ALA A 97 -7.01 10.35 8.78
N LYS A 98 -6.29 9.80 9.76
CA LYS A 98 -4.85 9.55 9.67
C LYS A 98 -4.52 8.18 10.25
N VAL A 99 -3.83 7.36 9.48
CA VAL A 99 -3.37 6.05 9.94
C VAL A 99 -2.27 6.21 10.98
N GLU A 100 -2.47 5.55 12.12
CA GLU A 100 -1.48 5.47 13.21
C GLU A 100 -0.68 4.16 13.14
N SER A 101 -1.32 3.05 12.80
CA SER A 101 -0.62 1.78 12.64
C SER A 101 -1.37 0.82 11.71
N ILE A 102 -0.61 -0.03 11.03
CA ILE A 102 -1.12 -1.14 10.22
C ILE A 102 -0.43 -2.42 10.71
N LYS A 103 -1.24 -3.43 10.98
CA LYS A 103 -0.77 -4.78 11.27
C LYS A 103 -1.23 -5.71 10.15
N LEU A 104 -0.29 -6.40 9.53
CA LEU A 104 -0.55 -7.44 8.53
C LEU A 104 -0.21 -8.80 9.13
N SER A 105 -1.10 -9.76 8.96
CA SER A 105 -0.89 -11.15 9.34
C SER A 105 -1.13 -12.03 8.12
N PRO A 106 -0.13 -12.80 7.64
CA PRO A 106 -0.33 -13.71 6.50
C PRO A 106 -1.46 -14.69 6.80
N ILE A 107 -2.34 -14.92 5.81
CA ILE A 107 -3.41 -15.93 5.89
C ILE A 107 -2.85 -17.26 5.41
N ASP A 108 -2.13 -17.22 4.28
CA ASP A 108 -1.55 -18.38 3.64
C ASP A 108 -0.06 -18.15 3.34
N LYS A 109 0.63 -19.25 3.00
CA LYS A 109 2.00 -19.14 2.52
C LYS A 109 2.01 -18.40 1.18
N ALA A 110 2.71 -17.26 1.15
CA ALA A 110 2.88 -16.49 -0.08
C ALA A 110 3.50 -17.34 -1.19
N THR A 111 2.98 -17.20 -2.41
CA THR A 111 3.58 -17.75 -3.62
C THR A 111 4.50 -16.72 -4.29
N SER A 112 5.08 -17.06 -5.45
CA SER A 112 5.87 -16.11 -6.25
C SER A 112 5.07 -14.89 -6.71
N ASP A 113 3.73 -15.06 -6.86
CA ASP A 113 2.88 -14.10 -7.57
C ASP A 113 1.63 -13.68 -6.78
N THR A 114 1.39 -14.27 -5.61
CA THR A 114 0.21 -13.96 -4.79
C THR A 114 0.54 -14.06 -3.30
N ALA A 115 0.01 -13.11 -2.52
CA ALA A 115 0.06 -13.11 -1.06
C ALA A 115 -1.27 -12.59 -0.51
N SER A 116 -1.73 -13.17 0.60
CA SER A 116 -2.99 -12.81 1.25
C SER A 116 -2.73 -12.48 2.71
N PHE A 117 -3.33 -11.38 3.17
CA PHE A 117 -3.15 -10.89 4.53
C PHE A 117 -4.50 -10.57 5.16
N GLN A 118 -4.64 -10.93 6.42
CA GLN A 118 -5.57 -10.25 7.31
C GLN A 118 -4.91 -8.95 7.77
N TYR A 119 -5.64 -7.84 7.69
CA TYR A 119 -5.15 -6.56 8.18
C TYR A 119 -5.95 -6.06 9.37
N THR A 120 -5.29 -5.26 10.20
CA THR A 120 -5.90 -4.37 11.19
C THR A 120 -5.26 -3.01 11.04
N VAL A 121 -6.07 -2.00 10.80
CA VAL A 121 -5.66 -0.59 10.69
C VAL A 121 -6.22 0.15 11.89
N VAL A 122 -5.35 0.83 12.61
CA VAL A 122 -5.73 1.81 13.65
C VAL A 122 -5.53 3.19 13.06
N PHE A 123 -6.55 4.00 13.09
CA PHE A 123 -6.54 5.35 12.53
C PHE A 123 -7.30 6.33 13.42
N GLU A 124 -6.84 7.56 13.45
CA GLU A 124 -7.50 8.68 14.07
C GLU A 124 -8.49 9.29 13.06
N GLU A 125 -9.76 9.45 13.45
CA GLU A 125 -10.77 10.14 12.66
C GLU A 125 -11.39 11.26 13.53
N GLY A 126 -11.06 12.50 13.18
CA GLY A 126 -11.31 13.63 14.07
C GLY A 126 -10.53 13.48 15.38
N ALA A 127 -11.24 13.39 16.52
CA ALA A 127 -10.62 13.17 17.82
C ALA A 127 -10.78 11.73 18.33
N ALA A 128 -11.27 10.82 17.50
CA ALA A 128 -11.56 9.44 17.89
C ALA A 128 -10.57 8.46 17.25
N LEU A 129 -10.00 7.58 18.08
CA LEU A 129 -9.20 6.46 17.60
C LEU A 129 -10.14 5.33 17.19
N LYS A 130 -10.03 4.85 15.96
CA LYS A 130 -10.84 3.77 15.40
C LYS A 130 -9.96 2.61 14.96
N GLU A 131 -10.54 1.42 14.95
CA GLU A 131 -9.91 0.21 14.43
C GLU A 131 -10.79 -0.41 13.36
N GLN A 132 -10.17 -0.81 12.25
CA GLN A 132 -10.82 -1.52 11.17
C GLN A 132 -10.00 -2.73 10.77
N SER A 133 -10.66 -3.87 10.61
CA SER A 133 -10.04 -5.12 10.14
C SER A 133 -10.65 -5.59 8.84
N GLY A 134 -9.91 -6.43 8.12
CA GLY A 134 -10.36 -7.02 6.87
C GLY A 134 -9.32 -7.92 6.23
N HIS A 135 -9.50 -8.19 4.95
CA HIS A 135 -8.54 -8.98 4.15
C HIS A 135 -8.06 -8.18 2.96
N VAL A 136 -6.80 -8.38 2.62
CA VAL A 136 -6.17 -7.81 1.43
C VAL A 136 -5.39 -8.91 0.69
N VAL A 137 -5.61 -8.99 -0.62
CA VAL A 137 -4.91 -9.89 -1.53
C VAL A 137 -4.04 -9.07 -2.45
N VAL A 138 -2.79 -9.46 -2.58
CA VAL A 138 -1.80 -8.81 -3.43
C VAL A 138 -1.35 -9.79 -4.50
N LYS A 139 -1.39 -9.37 -5.75
CA LYS A 139 -0.94 -10.15 -6.91
C LYS A 139 0.15 -9.42 -7.67
N LYS A 140 0.98 -10.20 -8.36
CA LYS A 140 2.00 -9.66 -9.24
C LYS A 140 1.43 -9.48 -10.65
N GLU A 141 1.36 -8.23 -11.12
CA GLU A 141 0.98 -7.88 -12.48
C GLU A 141 2.13 -7.15 -13.17
N ASN A 142 2.55 -7.64 -14.33
CA ASN A 142 3.68 -7.08 -15.09
C ASN A 142 4.96 -6.87 -14.23
N GLY A 143 5.23 -7.82 -13.32
CA GLY A 143 6.39 -7.80 -12.43
C GLY A 143 6.25 -6.89 -11.20
N LYS A 144 5.13 -6.17 -11.05
CA LYS A 144 4.85 -5.31 -9.90
C LYS A 144 3.75 -5.91 -9.03
N TRP A 145 3.87 -5.74 -7.72
CA TRP A 145 2.82 -6.12 -6.78
C TRP A 145 1.69 -5.09 -6.81
N CYS A 146 0.44 -5.56 -6.94
CA CYS A 146 -0.77 -4.75 -6.92
C CYS A 146 -1.79 -5.41 -5.99
N VAL A 147 -2.56 -4.63 -5.25
CA VAL A 147 -3.71 -5.13 -4.49
C VAL A 147 -4.79 -5.54 -5.48
N SER A 148 -5.16 -6.82 -5.46
CA SER A 148 -6.16 -7.42 -6.36
C SER A 148 -7.48 -7.76 -5.66
N GLY A 149 -7.51 -7.69 -4.35
CA GLY A 149 -8.71 -7.90 -3.56
C GLY A 149 -8.62 -7.16 -2.23
N PHE A 150 -9.74 -6.58 -1.83
CA PHE A 150 -9.87 -5.82 -0.61
C PHE A 150 -11.24 -6.07 -0.01
N SER A 151 -11.31 -6.34 1.29
CA SER A 151 -12.57 -6.45 2.01
C SER A 151 -12.45 -5.85 3.40
N VAL A 152 -13.53 -5.27 3.86
CA VAL A 152 -13.67 -4.72 5.21
C VAL A 152 -14.53 -5.68 6.01
N LYS A 153 -14.10 -6.03 7.21
CA LYS A 153 -14.90 -6.83 8.13
C LYS A 153 -15.95 -5.90 8.75
N SER A 154 -17.21 -6.22 8.61
CA SER A 154 -18.27 -5.51 9.34
C SER A 154 -18.03 -5.67 10.84
N ASN A 155 -17.96 -4.55 11.55
CA ASN A 155 -17.96 -4.54 13.00
C ASN A 155 -19.43 -4.68 13.49
N GLU A 156 -20.14 -5.73 13.06
CA GLU A 156 -21.37 -6.09 13.74
C GLU A 156 -20.99 -6.49 15.17
N LYS A 157 -21.31 -5.61 16.12
CA LYS A 157 -21.37 -6.01 17.51
C LYS A 157 -22.43 -7.12 17.57
N ALA A 158 -21.98 -8.34 17.86
CA ALA A 158 -22.89 -9.36 18.36
C ALA A 158 -23.55 -8.77 19.62
N GLU A 159 -24.85 -8.43 19.51
CA GLU A 159 -25.69 -8.17 20.67
C GLU A 159 -25.87 -9.44 21.48
#